data_2df6f7c7f86beb769c441827358b315c
#
_entry.id   2df6f7c7f86beb769c441827358b315c
#
_cell.length_a   1.000
_cell.length_b   1.000
_cell.length_c   1.000
_cell.angle_alpha   90.00
_cell.angle_beta   90.00
_cell.angle_gamma   90.00
#
_symmetry.space_group_name_H-M   'P 1'
#
loop_
_entity.id
_entity.type
_entity.pdbx_description
1 polymer ?
#
loop_
_entity_poly.entity_id
_entity_poly.type
_entity_poly.pdbx_seq_one_letter_code
_entity_poly.pdbx_strand_id
1 'polypeptide(L)'
;MAEGNKGVGPILRMSDDIDGIIQAIRDDNPDKEIRVIDRHAYVRIEGDPPLLLTRASIENELGRDYPLREIELLMSSFNGVMDSSNSDQFIWTRKNI
;
A
#
# COMPACT_ATOMS: atom_id res chain seq x y z
N MET A 1 1.12 -25.57 1.40
CA MET A 1 1.15 -24.96 1.40
C MET A 1 1.41 -23.70 1.37
N ALA A 2 1.54 -23.35 1.06
CA ALA A 2 1.91 -22.09 0.83
C ALA A 2 1.38 -21.01 1.57
N GLU A 3 0.75 -21.25 2.54
CA GLU A 3 0.22 -20.20 3.26
C GLU A 3 1.24 -19.34 3.89
N GLY A 4 2.47 -19.74 3.89
CA GLY A 4 3.52 -18.89 4.38
C GLY A 4 3.79 -17.70 3.50
N ASN A 5 3.14 -17.59 2.36
CA ASN A 5 3.43 -16.54 1.41
C ASN A 5 2.52 -15.36 1.51
N LYS A 6 2.07 -15.06 2.68
CA LYS A 6 1.25 -13.88 2.81
C LYS A 6 2.07 -12.64 2.54
N GLY A 7 1.52 -11.77 1.76
CA GLY A 7 2.16 -10.52 1.47
C GLY A 7 1.99 -9.52 2.60
N VAL A 8 2.61 -8.37 2.42
CA VAL A 8 2.47 -7.24 3.33
C VAL A 8 1.83 -6.10 2.56
N GLY A 9 1.20 -5.18 3.27
CA GLY A 9 0.63 -4.01 2.65
C GLY A 9 -0.63 -3.54 3.33
N PRO A 10 -1.22 -2.45 2.81
CA PRO A 10 -2.33 -1.80 3.48
C PRO A 10 -3.68 -2.41 3.15
N ILE A 11 -4.63 -2.22 4.05
CA ILE A 11 -6.04 -2.49 3.84
C ILE A 11 -6.73 -1.13 3.90
N LEU A 12 -7.27 -0.69 2.78
CA LEU A 12 -7.79 0.67 2.62
C LEU A 12 -9.29 0.65 2.40
N ARG A 13 -9.97 1.61 2.98
CA ARG A 13 -11.39 1.79 2.68
C ARG A 13 -11.54 2.27 1.25
N MET A 14 -12.62 1.84 0.60
CA MET A 14 -12.85 2.21 -0.79
C MET A 14 -13.04 3.72 -0.91
N SER A 15 -12.41 4.29 -1.92
CA SER A 15 -12.55 5.71 -2.23
C SER A 15 -12.24 5.91 -3.71
N ASP A 16 -12.48 7.12 -4.19
CA ASP A 16 -12.22 7.43 -5.60
C ASP A 16 -10.73 7.41 -5.93
N ASP A 17 -9.86 7.49 -4.93
CA ASP A 17 -8.42 7.52 -5.16
C ASP A 17 -7.78 6.14 -5.20
N ILE A 18 -8.54 5.07 -4.95
CA ILE A 18 -7.97 3.73 -4.78
C ILE A 18 -7.19 3.28 -6.02
N ASP A 19 -7.74 3.48 -7.21
CA ASP A 19 -7.05 3.02 -8.42
C ASP A 19 -5.70 3.71 -8.60
N GLY A 20 -5.62 5.00 -8.31
CA GLY A 20 -4.35 5.71 -8.37
C GLY A 20 -3.37 5.24 -7.32
N ILE A 21 -3.86 4.95 -6.11
CA ILE A 21 -3.01 4.44 -5.04
C ILE A 21 -2.45 3.07 -5.41
N ILE A 22 -3.29 2.20 -5.97
CA ILE A 22 -2.83 0.87 -6.41
C ILE A 22 -1.74 1.02 -7.47
N GLN A 23 -1.96 1.91 -8.44
CA GLN A 23 -0.96 2.10 -9.48
C GLN A 23 0.34 2.67 -8.92
N ALA A 24 0.25 3.57 -7.95
CA ALA A 24 1.44 4.13 -7.30
C ALA A 24 2.24 3.02 -6.60
N ILE A 25 1.55 2.09 -5.94
CA ILE A 25 2.24 0.96 -5.31
C ILE A 25 2.94 0.11 -6.39
N ARG A 26 2.29 -0.13 -7.51
CA ARG A 26 2.93 -0.86 -8.60
C ARG A 26 4.13 -0.10 -9.15
N ASP A 27 4.02 1.20 -9.29
CA ASP A 27 5.12 2.02 -9.80
C ASP A 27 6.34 1.96 -8.87
N ASP A 28 6.11 1.92 -7.57
CA ASP A 28 7.20 1.89 -6.58
C ASP A 28 7.80 0.50 -6.41
N ASN A 29 7.15 -0.54 -6.94
CA ASN A 29 7.58 -1.92 -6.77
C ASN A 29 7.52 -2.67 -8.11
N PRO A 30 8.28 -2.22 -9.11
CA PRO A 30 8.08 -2.70 -10.49
C PRO A 30 8.43 -4.17 -10.69
N ASP A 31 9.26 -4.75 -9.84
CA ASP A 31 9.64 -6.16 -9.98
C ASP A 31 8.85 -7.08 -9.06
N LYS A 32 7.75 -6.61 -8.51
CA LYS A 32 6.91 -7.43 -7.63
C LYS A 32 5.52 -7.55 -8.18
N GLU A 33 4.92 -8.69 -7.92
CA GLU A 33 3.52 -8.88 -8.21
C GLU A 33 2.71 -8.26 -7.07
N ILE A 34 1.78 -7.39 -7.41
CA ILE A 34 0.92 -6.74 -6.44
C ILE A 34 -0.46 -7.37 -6.55
N ARG A 35 -0.93 -7.96 -5.47
CA ARG A 35 -2.24 -8.60 -5.43
C ARG A 35 -3.24 -7.63 -4.83
N VAL A 36 -4.38 -7.49 -5.49
CA VAL A 36 -5.43 -6.59 -5.06
C VAL A 36 -6.68 -7.42 -4.81
N ILE A 37 -7.18 -7.39 -3.59
CA ILE A 37 -8.37 -8.15 -3.22
C ILE A 37 -9.46 -7.14 -2.88
N ASP A 38 -10.43 -7.04 -3.79
CA ASP A 38 -11.53 -6.09 -3.67
C ASP A 38 -12.65 -6.72 -2.86
N ARG A 39 -13.03 -6.06 -1.76
CA ARG A 39 -14.10 -6.50 -0.89
C ARG A 39 -15.23 -5.48 -0.83
N HIS A 40 -15.39 -4.68 -1.86
CA HIS A 40 -16.42 -3.65 -1.98
C HIS A 40 -16.19 -2.47 -1.05
N ALA A 41 -16.33 -2.66 0.26
CA ALA A 41 -16.17 -1.57 1.22
C ALA A 41 -14.70 -1.22 1.47
N TYR A 42 -13.81 -2.20 1.22
CA TYR A 42 -12.37 -1.97 1.38
C TYR A 42 -11.61 -2.86 0.40
N VAL A 43 -10.34 -2.54 0.24
CA VAL A 43 -9.46 -3.29 -0.65
C VAL A 43 -8.18 -3.64 0.10
N ARG A 44 -7.71 -4.87 -0.07
CA ARG A 44 -6.42 -5.32 0.45
C ARG A 44 -5.41 -5.27 -0.67
N ILE A 45 -4.26 -4.68 -0.38
CA ILE A 45 -3.18 -4.57 -1.36
C ILE A 45 -1.97 -5.25 -0.75
N GLU A 46 -1.43 -6.26 -1.43
CA GLU A 46 -0.36 -7.09 -0.87
C GLU A 46 0.73 -7.32 -1.90
N GLY A 47 1.95 -7.40 -1.40
CA GLY A 47 3.09 -7.81 -2.20
C GLY A 47 4.18 -8.38 -1.31
N ASP A 48 5.23 -8.93 -1.92
CA ASP A 48 6.34 -9.47 -1.15
C ASP A 48 7.07 -8.34 -0.44
N PRO A 49 7.48 -8.55 0.83
CA PRO A 49 8.21 -7.52 1.55
C PRO A 49 9.62 -7.33 1.00
N PRO A 50 10.17 -6.14 1.10
CA PRO A 50 9.53 -4.93 1.56
C PRO A 50 8.65 -4.32 0.47
N LEU A 51 7.53 -3.75 0.87
CA LEU A 51 6.62 -3.09 -0.06
C LEU A 51 6.70 -1.59 0.21
N LEU A 52 6.91 -0.81 -0.84
CA LEU A 52 7.12 0.63 -0.73
C LEU A 52 5.94 1.38 -1.33
N LEU A 53 5.57 2.49 -0.71
CA LEU A 53 4.62 3.43 -1.28
C LEU A 53 5.11 4.84 -0.99
N THR A 54 5.35 5.63 -2.04
CA THR A 54 5.85 6.98 -1.89
C THR A 54 4.78 8.00 -2.22
N ARG A 55 4.88 9.14 -1.55
CA ARG A 55 4.03 10.28 -1.84
C ARG A 55 4.18 10.72 -3.30
N ALA A 56 5.41 10.75 -3.80
CA ALA A 56 5.67 11.21 -5.16
C ALA A 56 4.91 10.37 -6.18
N SER A 57 4.88 9.05 -6.00
CA SER A 57 4.17 8.19 -6.95
C SER A 57 2.67 8.40 -6.89
N ILE A 58 2.12 8.60 -5.68
CA ILE A 58 0.69 8.88 -5.56
C ILE A 58 0.35 10.19 -6.25
N GLU A 59 1.15 11.22 -6.01
CA GLU A 59 0.89 12.53 -6.60
C GLU A 59 1.00 12.48 -8.12
N ASN A 60 1.94 11.67 -8.62
CA ASN A 60 2.06 11.49 -10.06
C ASN A 60 0.81 10.83 -10.63
N GLU A 61 0.27 9.83 -9.96
CA GLU A 61 -0.91 9.13 -10.47
C GLU A 61 -2.18 9.95 -10.33
N LEU A 62 -2.32 10.69 -9.24
CA LEU A 62 -3.55 11.45 -9.01
C LEU A 62 -3.52 12.85 -9.59
N GLY A 63 -2.33 13.36 -9.93
CA GLY A 63 -2.20 14.69 -10.51
C GLY A 63 -2.45 15.82 -9.53
N ARG A 64 -2.23 15.57 -8.23
CA ARG A 64 -2.43 16.59 -7.20
C ARG A 64 -1.59 16.29 -5.98
N ASP A 65 -1.47 17.27 -5.10
CA ASP A 65 -0.81 17.07 -3.82
C ASP A 65 -1.54 16.01 -3.00
N TYR A 66 -0.78 15.15 -2.33
CA TYR A 66 -1.38 14.08 -1.56
C TYR A 66 -0.49 13.76 -0.34
N PRO A 67 -0.69 14.48 0.78
CA PRO A 67 0.04 14.16 2.00
C PRO A 67 -0.28 12.73 2.43
N LEU A 68 0.73 11.98 2.84
CA LEU A 68 0.53 10.57 3.17
C LEU A 68 -0.42 10.34 4.34
N ARG A 69 -0.63 11.35 5.19
CA ARG A 69 -1.63 11.19 6.24
C ARG A 69 -3.03 10.96 5.68
N GLU A 70 -3.29 11.32 4.41
CA GLU A 70 -4.57 11.00 3.81
C GLU A 70 -4.74 9.51 3.59
N ILE A 71 -3.65 8.79 3.30
CA ILE A 71 -3.68 7.34 3.26
C ILE A 71 -4.04 6.78 4.63
N GLU A 72 -3.47 7.36 5.69
CA GLU A 72 -3.75 6.88 7.03
C GLU A 72 -5.23 6.97 7.37
N LEU A 73 -5.91 7.99 6.85
CA LEU A 73 -7.34 8.13 7.07
C LEU A 73 -8.14 7.03 6.37
N LEU A 74 -7.62 6.50 5.27
CA LEU A 74 -8.27 5.41 4.55
C LEU A 74 -7.86 4.05 5.09
N MET A 75 -6.72 3.96 5.76
CA MET A 75 -6.14 2.67 6.13
C MET A 75 -6.80 2.16 7.40
N SER A 76 -7.59 1.10 7.25
CA SER A 76 -8.24 0.48 8.41
C SER A 76 -7.29 -0.48 9.12
N SER A 77 -6.33 -1.04 8.39
CA SER A 77 -5.37 -1.99 8.94
C SER A 77 -4.27 -2.22 7.91
N PHE A 78 -3.35 -3.10 8.22
CA PHE A 78 -2.31 -3.51 7.27
C PHE A 78 -1.77 -4.86 7.71
N ASN A 79 -1.10 -5.53 6.77
CA ASN A 79 -0.40 -6.78 7.06
C ASN A 79 1.10 -6.50 7.13
N GLY A 80 1.76 -7.08 8.11
CA GLY A 80 3.18 -6.88 8.31
C GLY A 80 3.46 -5.78 9.32
N VAL A 81 4.63 -5.20 9.22
CA VAL A 81 5.07 -4.09 10.06
C VAL A 81 5.22 -2.86 9.17
N MET A 82 4.60 -1.76 9.56
CA MET A 82 4.64 -0.55 8.76
C MET A 82 5.62 0.44 9.36
N ASP A 83 6.54 0.92 8.53
CA ASP A 83 7.45 2.00 8.90
C ASP A 83 6.95 3.28 8.25
N SER A 84 6.51 4.23 9.07
CA SER A 84 6.03 5.53 8.62
C SER A 84 6.88 6.66 9.16
N SER A 85 8.13 6.37 9.51
CA SER A 85 9.01 7.38 10.09
C SER A 85 9.39 8.48 9.10
N ASN A 86 9.31 8.21 7.80
CA ASN A 86 9.55 9.21 6.77
C ASN A 86 8.20 9.70 6.28
N SER A 87 7.95 11.01 6.33
CA SER A 87 6.64 11.56 5.98
C SER A 87 6.31 11.43 4.49
N ASP A 88 7.28 11.05 3.67
CA ASP A 88 7.07 10.92 2.23
C ASP A 88 6.97 9.49 1.75
N GLN A 89 6.95 8.51 2.65
CA GLN A 89 6.84 7.12 2.24
C GLN A 89 6.35 6.23 3.36
N PHE A 90 5.75 5.12 2.98
CA PHE A 90 5.48 3.98 3.86
C PHE A 90 6.25 2.78 3.35
N ILE A 91 6.77 1.96 4.28
CA ILE A 91 7.39 0.69 3.94
C ILE A 91 6.76 -0.38 4.82
N TRP A 92 6.27 -1.44 4.18
CA TRP A 92 5.74 -2.59 4.92
C TRP A 92 6.71 -3.73 4.80
N THR A 93 7.05 -4.33 5.94
CA THR A 93 7.97 -5.45 5.98
C THR A 93 7.32 -6.61 6.72
N ARG A 94 7.98 -7.77 6.64
CA ARG A 94 7.48 -8.92 7.35
C ARG A 94 7.85 -8.81 8.82
N LYS A 95 6.92 -9.19 9.66
CA LYS A 95 7.18 -9.19 11.08
C LYS A 95 8.26 -10.20 11.40
N ASN A 96 9.27 -9.78 12.15
CA ASN A 96 10.32 -10.67 12.65
C ASN A 96 9.98 -11.12 14.02
N ILE A 97 10.19 -12.40 14.26
CA ILE A 97 9.95 -12.96 15.59
C ILE A 97 11.20 -13.60 16.12
#